data_818aaeed8104ff4f7b02446e835992d4
#
_entry.id   818aaeed8104ff4f7b02446e835992d4
#
_cell.length_a   1.000
_cell.length_b   1.000
_cell.length_c   1.000
_cell.angle_alpha   90.00
_cell.angle_beta   90.00
_cell.angle_gamma   90.00
#
_symmetry.space_group_name_H-M   'P 1'
#
loop_
_entity.id
_entity.type
_entity.pdbx_description
1 polymer ?
#
loop_
_entity_poly.entity_id
_entity_poly.type
_entity_poly.pdbx_seq_one_letter_code
_entity_poly.pdbx_strand_id
1 'polypeptide(L)'
;FSRPNYCKIDLMVENQRGDNLFMQEDELGCLRETLKEHGMEDGLSGLIYLAKQTGKKYGIDVAPTCDAKYLEVGVTSKSDNVNVILEKICTENNIKPEECTYWGDEYVGIEKDIFGSDSFMKTEKSQNGDFYDVSEVTGERPSGVQKIGGGVDRFLCFLHEQK
;
A
#
# COMPACT_ATOMS: atom_id res chain seq x y z
N PHE A 1 -6.72 -3.71 -15.49
CA PHE A 1 -5.35 -3.46 -15.94
C PHE A 1 -4.43 -4.58 -15.47
N SER A 2 -3.69 -5.21 -16.37
CA SER A 2 -2.82 -6.36 -16.08
C SER A 2 -1.43 -6.15 -16.66
N ARG A 3 -0.41 -6.57 -15.92
CA ARG A 3 1.01 -6.65 -16.32
C ARG A 3 1.53 -8.06 -16.03
N PRO A 4 2.70 -8.47 -16.54
CA PRO A 4 3.22 -9.81 -16.31
C PRO A 4 3.38 -10.20 -14.83
N ASN A 5 3.61 -9.24 -13.96
CA ASN A 5 3.90 -9.45 -12.54
C ASN A 5 2.79 -8.97 -11.58
N TYR A 6 1.75 -8.30 -12.09
CA TYR A 6 0.61 -7.91 -11.27
C TYR A 6 -0.63 -7.56 -12.10
N CYS A 7 -1.80 -7.62 -11.48
CA CYS A 7 -3.04 -7.04 -11.99
C CYS A 7 -3.63 -6.04 -11.00
N LYS A 8 -4.35 -5.06 -11.53
CA LYS A 8 -5.05 -4.03 -10.79
C LYS A 8 -6.53 -4.10 -11.14
N ILE A 9 -7.37 -4.27 -10.12
CA ILE A 9 -8.82 -4.39 -10.25
C ILE A 9 -9.43 -3.13 -9.65
N ASP A 10 -10.22 -2.42 -10.45
CA ASP A 10 -10.98 -1.26 -9.98
C ASP A 10 -12.13 -1.75 -9.08
N LEU A 11 -12.22 -1.22 -7.87
CA LEU A 11 -13.23 -1.57 -6.88
C LEU A 11 -14.45 -0.62 -6.92
N MET A 12 -14.43 0.37 -7.81
CA MET A 12 -15.55 1.29 -7.97
C MET A 12 -16.76 0.57 -8.56
N VAL A 13 -17.86 0.62 -7.85
CA VAL A 13 -19.15 0.06 -8.31
C VAL A 13 -19.71 0.90 -9.45
N GLU A 14 -19.53 2.23 -9.36
CA GLU A 14 -19.85 3.19 -10.42
C GLU A 14 -18.59 3.98 -10.77
N ASN A 15 -17.99 3.70 -11.91
CA ASN A 15 -16.76 4.36 -12.33
C ASN A 15 -17.10 5.57 -13.22
N GLN A 16 -16.96 6.77 -12.69
CA GLN A 16 -16.96 8.01 -13.45
C GLN A 16 -15.52 8.48 -13.67
N ARG A 17 -15.12 8.57 -14.92
CA ARG A 17 -13.77 8.96 -15.32
C ARG A 17 -13.51 10.41 -14.90
N GLY A 18 -12.52 10.62 -14.03
CA GLY A 18 -12.18 11.94 -13.50
C GLY A 18 -12.56 12.16 -12.04
N ASP A 19 -13.15 11.16 -11.41
CA ASP A 19 -13.48 11.20 -9.99
C ASP A 19 -12.25 11.16 -9.08
N ASN A 20 -12.50 11.43 -7.80
CA ASN A 20 -11.48 11.49 -6.78
C ASN A 20 -10.50 10.30 -6.86
N LEU A 21 -9.25 10.57 -6.57
CA LEU A 21 -8.20 9.56 -6.57
C LEU A 21 -8.48 8.46 -5.54
N PHE A 22 -9.13 8.82 -4.42
CA PHE A 22 -9.48 7.92 -3.32
C PHE A 22 -10.99 7.68 -3.25
N MET A 23 -11.36 6.45 -2.86
CA MET A 23 -12.74 6.05 -2.63
C MET A 23 -13.36 6.90 -1.51
N GLN A 24 -14.58 7.38 -1.73
CA GLN A 24 -15.34 8.13 -0.73
C GLN A 24 -16.16 7.17 0.15
N GLU A 25 -16.68 7.64 1.29
CA GLU A 25 -17.37 6.78 2.26
C GLU A 25 -18.66 6.14 1.71
N ASP A 26 -19.39 6.85 0.87
CA ASP A 26 -20.57 6.32 0.19
C ASP A 26 -20.23 5.24 -0.84
N GLU A 27 -19.16 5.43 -1.60
CA GLU A 27 -18.64 4.43 -2.54
C GLU A 27 -18.15 3.18 -1.79
N LEU A 28 -17.48 3.36 -0.66
CA LEU A 28 -17.06 2.27 0.21
C LEU A 28 -18.25 1.51 0.79
N GLY A 29 -19.33 2.21 1.13
CA GLY A 29 -20.60 1.63 1.54
C GLY A 29 -21.20 0.73 0.44
N CYS A 30 -21.31 1.22 -0.78
CA CYS A 30 -21.79 0.45 -1.93
C CYS A 30 -20.90 -0.77 -2.21
N LEU A 31 -19.57 -0.63 -2.11
CA LEU A 31 -18.64 -1.74 -2.29
C LEU A 31 -18.88 -2.83 -1.23
N ARG A 32 -19.03 -2.46 0.04
CA ARG A 32 -19.29 -3.42 1.14
C ARG A 32 -20.59 -4.20 0.91
N GLU A 33 -21.66 -3.51 0.51
CA GLU A 33 -22.93 -4.15 0.18
C GLU A 33 -22.79 -5.12 -0.99
N THR A 34 -22.14 -4.70 -2.08
CA THR A 34 -21.88 -5.54 -3.25
C THR A 34 -21.07 -6.79 -2.87
N LEU A 35 -20.01 -6.64 -2.09
CA LEU A 35 -19.20 -7.77 -1.64
C LEU A 35 -20.01 -8.77 -0.81
N LYS A 36 -20.85 -8.25 0.09
CA LYS A 36 -21.76 -9.06 0.92
C LYS A 36 -22.80 -9.82 0.09
N GLU A 37 -23.43 -9.18 -0.89
CA GLU A 37 -24.36 -9.82 -1.82
C GLU A 37 -23.72 -10.99 -2.59
N HIS A 38 -22.39 -10.93 -2.79
CA HIS A 38 -21.61 -11.99 -3.43
C HIS A 38 -20.95 -12.96 -2.44
N GLY A 39 -21.41 -12.97 -1.19
CA GLY A 39 -20.97 -13.93 -0.16
C GLY A 39 -19.63 -13.59 0.48
N MET A 40 -19.13 -12.37 0.35
CA MET A 40 -17.92 -11.88 1.02
C MET A 40 -18.31 -11.07 2.25
N GLU A 41 -18.76 -11.75 3.30
CA GLU A 41 -19.20 -11.12 4.56
C GLU A 41 -18.08 -10.32 5.25
N ASP A 42 -16.81 -10.72 5.04
CA ASP A 42 -15.64 -10.04 5.57
C ASP A 42 -15.17 -8.85 4.71
N GLY A 43 -15.98 -8.42 3.74
CA GLY A 43 -15.72 -7.26 2.90
C GLY A 43 -14.38 -7.34 2.15
N LEU A 44 -13.58 -6.26 2.20
CA LEU A 44 -12.27 -6.19 1.54
C LEU A 44 -11.27 -7.22 2.08
N SER A 45 -11.30 -7.56 3.35
CA SER A 45 -10.46 -8.61 3.92
C SER A 45 -10.76 -9.96 3.29
N GLY A 46 -12.05 -10.27 3.06
CA GLY A 46 -12.49 -11.45 2.32
C GLY A 46 -11.98 -11.48 0.89
N LEU A 47 -12.02 -10.34 0.21
CA LEU A 47 -11.52 -10.20 -1.17
C LEU A 47 -9.98 -10.41 -1.25
N ILE A 48 -9.23 -9.83 -0.33
CA ILE A 48 -7.78 -10.04 -0.18
C ILE A 48 -7.48 -11.52 0.07
N TYR A 49 -8.23 -12.15 0.97
CA TYR A 49 -8.09 -13.58 1.25
C TYR A 49 -8.38 -14.44 0.02
N LEU A 50 -9.45 -14.14 -0.71
CA LEU A 50 -9.80 -14.83 -1.96
C LEU A 50 -8.69 -14.72 -3.01
N ALA A 51 -8.09 -13.55 -3.17
CA ALA A 51 -6.96 -13.34 -4.08
C ALA A 51 -5.77 -14.24 -3.69
N LYS A 52 -5.41 -14.30 -2.40
CA LYS A 52 -4.34 -15.18 -1.88
C LYS A 52 -4.65 -16.65 -2.12
N GLN A 53 -5.87 -17.11 -1.85
CA GLN A 53 -6.26 -18.51 -2.08
C GLN A 53 -6.25 -18.86 -3.57
N THR A 54 -6.68 -17.93 -4.42
CA THR A 54 -6.64 -18.12 -5.87
C THR A 54 -5.21 -18.26 -6.36
N GLY A 55 -4.29 -17.40 -5.94
CA GLY A 55 -2.86 -17.53 -6.27
C GLY A 55 -2.32 -18.89 -5.87
N LYS A 56 -2.54 -19.31 -4.63
CA LYS A 56 -2.10 -20.63 -4.11
C LYS A 56 -2.62 -21.79 -4.93
N LYS A 57 -3.89 -21.74 -5.37
CA LYS A 57 -4.48 -22.79 -6.24
C LYS A 57 -3.71 -22.98 -7.54
N TYR A 58 -3.10 -21.94 -8.06
CA TYR A 58 -2.28 -21.96 -9.27
C TYR A 58 -0.76 -22.04 -8.99
N GLY A 59 -0.37 -22.28 -7.74
CA GLY A 59 1.05 -22.36 -7.35
C GLY A 59 1.78 -21.03 -7.37
N ILE A 60 1.05 -19.91 -7.27
CA ILE A 60 1.61 -18.56 -7.28
C ILE A 60 1.41 -17.96 -5.89
N ASP A 61 2.48 -17.50 -5.27
CA ASP A 61 2.40 -16.69 -4.06
C ASP A 61 2.18 -15.23 -4.46
N VAL A 62 1.09 -14.65 -3.97
CA VAL A 62 0.69 -13.28 -4.31
C VAL A 62 0.59 -12.41 -3.07
N ALA A 63 0.92 -11.13 -3.22
CA ALA A 63 0.83 -10.08 -2.21
C ALA A 63 -0.28 -9.07 -2.58
N PRO A 64 -1.57 -9.39 -2.31
CA PRO A 64 -2.66 -8.46 -2.61
C PRO A 64 -2.68 -7.29 -1.63
N THR A 65 -2.93 -6.10 -2.16
CA THR A 65 -3.11 -4.85 -1.40
C THR A 65 -4.35 -4.13 -1.88
N CYS A 66 -5.02 -3.39 -0.99
CA CYS A 66 -6.06 -2.44 -1.37
C CYS A 66 -5.49 -1.03 -1.26
N ASP A 67 -5.53 -0.30 -2.36
CA ASP A 67 -4.90 0.99 -2.50
C ASP A 67 -5.81 1.97 -3.23
N ALA A 68 -5.98 3.18 -2.68
CA ALA A 68 -6.90 4.19 -3.20
C ALA A 68 -8.30 3.63 -3.47
N LYS A 69 -8.55 3.10 -4.64
CA LYS A 69 -9.80 2.46 -5.08
C LYS A 69 -9.57 1.15 -5.83
N TYR A 70 -8.43 0.53 -5.62
CA TYR A 70 -8.03 -0.65 -6.36
C TYR A 70 -7.65 -1.80 -5.45
N LEU A 71 -7.97 -3.02 -5.88
CA LEU A 71 -7.28 -4.21 -5.42
C LEU A 71 -6.10 -4.46 -6.37
N GLU A 72 -4.91 -4.42 -5.85
CA GLU A 72 -3.68 -4.79 -6.57
C GLU A 72 -3.25 -6.19 -6.14
N VAL A 73 -3.05 -7.07 -7.11
CA VAL A 73 -2.58 -8.44 -6.87
C VAL A 73 -1.27 -8.63 -7.62
N GLY A 74 -0.18 -8.60 -6.89
CA GLY A 74 1.17 -8.75 -7.43
C GLY A 74 1.87 -9.99 -6.88
N VAL A 75 2.94 -10.42 -7.55
CA VAL A 75 3.84 -11.49 -7.08
C VAL A 75 4.97 -10.95 -6.19
N THR A 76 5.09 -9.63 -6.10
CA THR A 76 6.02 -8.92 -5.21
C THR A 76 5.30 -7.73 -4.58
N SER A 77 5.80 -7.28 -3.44
CA SER A 77 5.34 -6.10 -2.73
C SER A 77 6.47 -5.10 -2.51
N LYS A 78 6.17 -3.93 -1.93
CA LYS A 78 7.20 -2.96 -1.53
C LYS A 78 8.14 -3.54 -0.47
N SER A 79 7.68 -4.49 0.35
CA SER A 79 8.52 -5.18 1.35
C SER A 79 9.66 -5.96 0.72
N ASP A 80 9.42 -6.64 -0.41
CA ASP A 80 10.47 -7.39 -1.11
C ASP A 80 11.57 -6.45 -1.61
N ASN A 81 11.17 -5.33 -2.21
CA ASN A 81 12.12 -4.31 -2.70
C ASN A 81 12.92 -3.70 -1.55
N VAL A 82 12.27 -3.31 -0.45
CA VAL A 82 12.94 -2.75 0.74
C VAL A 82 13.94 -3.76 1.31
N ASN A 83 13.55 -5.02 1.46
CA ASN A 83 14.44 -6.05 1.98
C ASN A 83 15.67 -6.26 1.07
N VAL A 84 15.50 -6.28 -0.24
CA VAL A 84 16.60 -6.39 -1.20
C VAL A 84 17.55 -5.17 -1.11
N ILE A 85 17.00 -3.96 -1.00
CA ILE A 85 17.79 -2.73 -0.85
C ILE A 85 18.62 -2.79 0.43
N LEU A 86 18.01 -3.14 1.57
CA LEU A 86 18.71 -3.24 2.86
C LEU A 86 19.78 -4.34 2.86
N GLU A 87 19.46 -5.52 2.33
CA GLU A 87 20.38 -6.68 2.32
C GLU A 87 21.57 -6.50 1.38
N LYS A 88 21.37 -5.85 0.24
CA LYS A 88 22.43 -5.70 -0.76
C LYS A 88 23.03 -4.29 -0.72
N ILE A 89 22.27 -3.28 -1.09
CA ILE A 89 22.79 -1.93 -1.31
C ILE A 89 23.28 -1.31 0.00
N CYS A 90 22.46 -1.38 1.05
CA CYS A 90 22.84 -0.79 2.34
C CYS A 90 24.03 -1.54 2.96
N THR A 91 24.04 -2.88 2.91
CA THR A 91 25.15 -3.69 3.42
C THR A 91 26.45 -3.41 2.67
N GLU A 92 26.43 -3.36 1.34
CA GLU A 92 27.61 -3.05 0.52
C GLU A 92 28.18 -1.65 0.79
N ASN A 93 27.32 -0.70 1.20
CA ASN A 93 27.72 0.67 1.51
C ASN A 93 27.87 0.96 3.01
N ASN A 94 27.78 -0.05 3.87
CA ASN A 94 27.83 0.08 5.34
C ASN A 94 26.78 1.04 5.91
N ILE A 95 25.59 1.12 5.29
CA ILE A 95 24.45 1.90 5.76
C ILE A 95 23.60 1.00 6.66
N LYS A 96 23.28 1.46 7.85
CA LYS A 96 22.44 0.71 8.78
C LYS A 96 20.95 0.98 8.50
N PRO A 97 20.05 0.02 8.79
CA PRO A 97 18.59 0.22 8.58
C PRO A 97 18.02 1.43 9.32
N GLU A 98 18.56 1.76 10.50
CA GLU A 98 18.16 2.93 11.29
C GLU A 98 18.62 4.28 10.71
N GLU A 99 19.51 4.26 9.71
CA GLU A 99 19.94 5.45 8.95
C GLU A 99 19.08 5.68 7.69
N CYS A 100 18.12 4.76 7.42
CA CYS A 100 17.26 4.82 6.26
C CYS A 100 15.96 5.54 6.57
N THR A 101 15.48 6.32 5.59
CA THR A 101 14.16 6.95 5.63
C THR A 101 13.27 6.43 4.52
N TYR A 102 11.99 6.23 4.81
CA TYR A 102 10.98 5.67 3.92
C TYR A 102 9.86 6.67 3.72
N TRP A 103 9.65 7.08 2.48
CA TRP A 103 8.72 8.13 2.11
C TRP A 103 7.62 7.58 1.22
N GLY A 104 6.37 7.93 1.54
CA GLY A 104 5.21 7.49 0.77
C GLY A 104 4.00 8.38 0.97
N ASP A 105 2.99 8.22 0.15
CA ASP A 105 1.72 8.95 0.19
C ASP A 105 0.50 8.01 0.34
N GLU A 106 0.74 6.70 0.41
CA GLU A 106 -0.28 5.66 0.47
C GLU A 106 -0.14 4.76 1.73
N TYR A 107 0.05 5.38 2.90
CA TYR A 107 0.06 4.64 4.18
C TYR A 107 -1.35 4.42 4.75
N VAL A 108 -2.27 5.37 4.53
CA VAL A 108 -3.66 5.26 4.95
C VAL A 108 -4.37 4.28 4.04
N GLY A 109 -5.06 3.31 4.62
CA GLY A 109 -5.82 2.32 3.88
C GLY A 109 -7.24 2.77 3.56
N ILE A 110 -7.93 1.97 2.77
CA ILE A 110 -9.33 2.17 2.39
C ILE A 110 -10.25 1.89 3.60
N GLU A 111 -9.92 0.92 4.41
CA GLU A 111 -10.67 0.52 5.61
C GLU A 111 -9.74 0.40 6.83
N LYS A 112 -10.38 0.38 8.01
CA LYS A 112 -9.67 0.06 9.25
C LYS A 112 -8.95 -1.29 9.14
N ASP A 113 -7.73 -1.33 9.61
CA ASP A 113 -6.85 -2.52 9.58
C ASP A 113 -6.39 -2.97 8.18
N ILE A 114 -6.78 -2.26 7.12
CA ILE A 114 -6.28 -2.47 5.76
C ILE A 114 -5.51 -1.22 5.34
N PHE A 115 -4.21 -1.23 5.61
CA PHE A 115 -3.34 -0.11 5.28
C PHE A 115 -2.99 -0.08 3.79
N GLY A 116 -2.64 1.10 3.28
CA GLY A 116 -2.22 1.32 1.91
C GLY A 116 -0.88 0.67 1.57
N SER A 117 -0.51 0.71 0.29
CA SER A 117 0.62 -0.05 -0.24
C SER A 117 1.98 0.35 0.35
N ASP A 118 2.14 1.60 0.81
CA ASP A 118 3.38 2.07 1.44
C ASP A 118 3.61 1.46 2.83
N SER A 119 2.57 0.94 3.47
CA SER A 119 2.70 0.23 4.75
C SER A 119 3.62 -1.01 4.65
N PHE A 120 3.70 -1.61 3.45
CA PHE A 120 4.57 -2.75 3.17
C PHE A 120 6.07 -2.39 3.14
N MET A 121 6.44 -1.12 3.12
CA MET A 121 7.83 -0.71 3.33
C MET A 121 8.30 -0.98 4.75
N LYS A 122 7.35 -1.13 5.71
CA LYS A 122 7.66 -1.43 7.10
C LYS A 122 7.78 -2.95 7.32
N THR A 123 8.98 -3.44 7.30
CA THR A 123 9.35 -4.86 7.50
C THR A 123 10.09 -5.04 8.82
N GLU A 124 10.39 -6.26 9.23
CA GLU A 124 11.25 -6.52 10.39
C GLU A 124 12.65 -5.88 10.22
N LYS A 125 13.15 -5.80 8.99
CA LYS A 125 14.47 -5.23 8.69
C LYS A 125 14.49 -3.72 8.65
N SER A 126 13.40 -3.10 8.22
CA SER A 126 13.27 -1.63 8.08
C SER A 126 12.69 -0.95 9.31
N GLN A 127 12.13 -1.69 10.27
CA GLN A 127 11.30 -1.16 11.37
C GLN A 127 11.99 -0.10 12.26
N ASN A 128 13.32 -0.07 12.28
CA ASN A 128 14.10 0.88 13.04
C ASN A 128 14.44 2.18 12.26
N GLY A 129 14.08 2.25 10.99
CA GLY A 129 14.20 3.48 10.20
C GLY A 129 13.02 4.42 10.39
N ASP A 130 13.09 5.60 9.79
CA ASP A 130 12.06 6.62 9.88
C ASP A 130 11.08 6.53 8.69
N PHE A 131 9.78 6.58 8.99
CA PHE A 131 8.71 6.48 8.00
C PHE A 131 7.92 7.79 7.96
N TYR A 132 7.80 8.36 6.75
CA TYR A 132 7.14 9.64 6.52
C TYR A 132 6.01 9.52 5.50
N ASP A 133 4.81 9.94 5.91
CA ASP A 133 3.66 10.07 5.04
C ASP A 133 3.52 11.52 4.58
N VAL A 134 3.69 11.74 3.29
CA VAL A 134 3.56 13.05 2.65
C VAL A 134 2.14 13.34 2.17
N SER A 135 1.20 12.41 2.32
CA SER A 135 -0.19 12.62 1.93
C SER A 135 -0.91 13.61 2.84
N GLU A 136 -1.95 14.25 2.30
CA GLU A 136 -2.90 15.04 3.09
C GLU A 136 -4.07 14.20 3.63
N VAL A 137 -4.11 12.91 3.30
CA VAL A 137 -5.19 12.00 3.68
C VAL A 137 -5.31 11.91 5.19
N THR A 138 -6.54 11.98 5.69
CA THR A 138 -6.87 11.72 7.09
C THR A 138 -7.16 10.23 7.29
N GLY A 139 -6.74 9.68 8.42
CA GLY A 139 -6.96 8.26 8.73
C GLY A 139 -5.85 7.66 9.57
N GLU A 140 -6.04 6.41 9.94
CA GLU A 140 -5.08 5.65 10.72
C GLU A 140 -3.88 5.23 9.86
N ARG A 141 -2.69 5.30 10.44
CA ARG A 141 -1.42 4.88 9.84
C ARG A 141 -0.79 3.78 10.67
N PRO A 142 0.05 2.93 10.06
CA PRO A 142 0.85 1.99 10.85
C PRO A 142 1.65 2.72 11.93
N SER A 143 1.79 2.09 13.09
CA SER A 143 2.56 2.63 14.21
C SER A 143 3.97 3.04 13.77
N GLY A 144 4.43 4.23 14.15
CA GLY A 144 5.74 4.77 13.79
C GLY A 144 5.81 5.48 12.44
N VAL A 145 4.72 5.57 11.68
CA VAL A 145 4.65 6.40 10.48
C VAL A 145 4.24 7.83 10.89
N GLN A 146 5.03 8.82 10.49
CA GLN A 146 4.82 10.23 10.81
C GLN A 146 4.13 10.93 9.63
N LYS A 147 2.97 11.53 9.86
CA LYS A 147 2.34 12.40 8.86
C LYS A 147 3.07 13.75 8.82
N ILE A 148 3.60 14.10 7.66
CA ILE A 148 4.25 15.39 7.41
C ILE A 148 3.55 16.20 6.33
N GLY A 149 2.75 15.57 5.45
CA GLY A 149 2.04 16.24 4.37
C GLY A 149 2.95 16.85 3.31
N GLY A 150 2.36 17.66 2.42
CA GLY A 150 3.08 18.43 1.41
C GLY A 150 3.44 17.66 0.13
N GLY A 151 3.00 16.40 0.01
CA GLY A 151 3.15 15.60 -1.19
C GLY A 151 4.59 15.44 -1.67
N VAL A 152 4.74 15.26 -2.97
CA VAL A 152 6.04 15.09 -3.64
C VAL A 152 6.98 16.27 -3.40
N ASP A 153 6.45 17.49 -3.32
CA ASP A 153 7.26 18.69 -3.10
C ASP A 153 7.98 18.65 -1.74
N ARG A 154 7.32 18.12 -0.72
CA ARG A 154 7.94 17.93 0.60
C ARG A 154 9.13 16.98 0.55
N PHE A 155 9.00 15.88 -0.18
CA PHE A 155 10.11 14.93 -0.39
C PHE A 155 11.24 15.55 -1.19
N LEU A 156 10.94 16.32 -2.25
CA LEU A 156 11.96 17.03 -3.03
C LEU A 156 12.70 18.07 -2.19
N CYS A 157 12.02 18.83 -1.34
CA CYS A 157 12.66 19.73 -0.40
C CYS A 157 13.64 19.00 0.51
N PHE A 158 13.22 17.88 1.12
CA PHE A 158 14.10 17.05 1.93
C PHE A 158 15.36 16.63 1.17
N LEU A 159 15.25 16.14 -0.07
CA LEU A 159 16.40 15.75 -0.89
C LEU A 159 17.35 16.93 -1.17
N HIS A 160 16.83 18.13 -1.39
CA HIS A 160 17.64 19.32 -1.60
C HIS A 160 18.42 19.77 -0.36
N GLU A 161 17.90 19.48 0.82
CA GLU A 161 18.53 19.81 2.11
C GLU A 161 19.67 18.85 2.48
N GLN A 162 19.80 17.69 1.82
CA GLN A 162 20.84 16.67 2.06
C GLN A 162 22.20 16.98 1.42
N LYS A 163 22.45 18.18 0.96
CA LYS A 163 23.71 18.58 0.27
C LYS A 163 24.86 18.82 1.23
#